data_b1f1abdb08bb2fa3d1d8285bf15cb23c
#
_entry.id   b1f1abdb08bb2fa3d1d8285bf15cb23c
#
_cell.length_a   1.000
_cell.length_b   1.000
_cell.length_c   1.000
_cell.angle_alpha   90.00
_cell.angle_beta   90.00
_cell.angle_gamma   90.00
#
_symmetry.space_group_name_H-M   'P 1'
#
loop_
_entity.id
_entity.type
_entity.pdbx_description
1 polymer ?
#
loop_
_entity_poly.entity_id
_entity_poly.type
_entity_poly.pdbx_seq_one_letter_code
_entity_poly.pdbx_strand_id
1 'polypeptide(L)'
;MAINRAQLVKELVPGLNALFGLEYSSYADEHTMIFNTESSDRAYEEEVMLSGFGEAAVKGEGAAVKYDTAQETWTARYTHDTVALAFSLTEEAMEDNLYDTLSARYTRALARSMQQTKQIKAANVLNNGFSSSYPGGDGKELFATDHTSITAGDLKNELSTAADLNETSMEQALIDIAGF
;
A
#
# COMPACT_ATOMS: atom_id res chain seq x y z
N MET A 1 12.68 46.47 -25.54
CA MET A 1 13.05 45.02 -25.31
C MET A 1 11.79 44.24 -25.48
N ALA A 2 11.70 43.38 -26.48
CA ALA A 2 10.57 42.47 -26.61
C ALA A 2 10.79 41.29 -25.65
N ILE A 3 9.88 41.05 -24.74
CA ILE A 3 9.88 39.90 -23.88
C ILE A 3 9.62 38.69 -24.78
N ASN A 4 10.58 37.77 -24.84
CA ASN A 4 10.51 36.61 -25.72
C ASN A 4 9.67 35.49 -25.04
N ARG A 5 8.69 34.92 -25.78
CA ARG A 5 7.78 33.85 -25.32
C ARG A 5 8.51 32.66 -24.68
N ALA A 6 9.72 32.34 -25.12
CA ALA A 6 10.55 31.29 -24.55
C ALA A 6 10.94 31.52 -23.06
N GLN A 7 10.89 32.77 -22.59
CA GLN A 7 11.16 33.08 -21.17
C GLN A 7 9.96 32.84 -20.26
N LEU A 8 8.73 33.06 -20.78
CA LEU A 8 7.49 32.82 -20.03
C LEU A 8 7.27 31.33 -19.73
N VAL A 9 7.66 30.45 -20.63
CA VAL A 9 7.55 29.00 -20.43
C VAL A 9 8.44 28.52 -19.27
N LYS A 10 9.63 29.13 -19.10
CA LYS A 10 10.56 28.79 -18.02
C LYS A 10 10.08 29.19 -16.64
N GLU A 11 9.26 30.19 -16.51
CA GLU A 11 8.66 30.62 -15.23
C GLU A 11 7.37 29.88 -14.91
N LEU A 12 6.63 29.48 -15.93
CA LEU A 12 5.37 28.73 -15.76
C LEU A 12 5.58 27.35 -15.14
N VAL A 13 6.61 26.61 -15.56
CA VAL A 13 6.90 25.26 -15.08
C VAL A 13 7.15 25.19 -13.56
N PRO A 14 7.99 26.06 -12.96
CA PRO A 14 8.16 26.07 -11.51
C PRO A 14 6.86 26.40 -10.76
N GLY A 15 6.05 27.31 -11.27
CA GLY A 15 4.74 27.67 -10.68
C GLY A 15 3.75 26.52 -10.69
N LEU A 16 3.66 25.78 -11.80
CA LEU A 16 2.81 24.61 -11.91
C LEU A 16 3.31 23.45 -11.03
N ASN A 17 4.61 23.25 -10.91
CA ASN A 17 5.18 22.26 -10.01
C ASN A 17 4.90 22.58 -8.53
N ALA A 18 5.02 23.84 -8.13
CA ALA A 18 4.67 24.29 -6.79
C ALA A 18 3.18 24.08 -6.49
N LEU A 19 2.31 24.44 -7.45
CA LEU A 19 0.87 24.23 -7.35
C LEU A 19 0.51 22.75 -7.27
N PHE A 20 1.17 21.89 -8.05
CA PHE A 20 1.00 20.43 -7.98
C PHE A 20 1.36 19.92 -6.61
N GLY A 21 2.53 20.27 -6.08
CA GLY A 21 2.98 19.84 -4.75
C GLY A 21 2.04 20.29 -3.64
N LEU A 22 1.57 21.53 -3.68
CA LEU A 22 0.61 22.06 -2.71
C LEU A 22 -0.71 21.29 -2.74
N GLU A 23 -1.27 21.08 -3.93
CA GLU A 23 -2.54 20.37 -4.09
C GLU A 23 -2.39 18.88 -3.71
N TYR A 24 -1.30 18.22 -4.12
CA TYR A 24 -1.04 16.82 -3.80
C TYR A 24 -0.94 16.60 -2.28
N SER A 25 -0.26 17.49 -1.57
CA SER A 25 -0.11 17.41 -0.11
C SER A 25 -1.36 17.84 0.68
N SER A 26 -2.37 18.43 0.04
CA SER A 26 -3.61 18.84 0.70
C SER A 26 -4.55 17.68 1.01
N TYR A 27 -4.39 16.55 0.33
CA TYR A 27 -5.19 15.34 0.54
C TYR A 27 -4.57 14.47 1.63
N ALA A 28 -5.40 13.97 2.54
CA ALA A 28 -4.95 13.05 3.58
C ALA A 28 -4.55 11.69 2.97
N ASP A 29 -3.48 11.13 3.49
CA ASP A 29 -3.01 9.79 3.14
C ASP A 29 -3.78 8.73 3.97
N GLU A 30 -5.02 8.44 3.58
CA GLU A 30 -5.94 7.52 4.30
C GLU A 30 -5.37 6.10 4.41
N HIS A 31 -4.60 5.65 3.41
CA HIS A 31 -3.97 4.33 3.41
C HIS A 31 -3.02 4.12 4.61
N THR A 32 -2.47 5.20 5.19
CA THR A 32 -1.58 5.12 6.36
C THR A 32 -2.29 4.67 7.64
N MET A 33 -3.63 4.70 7.65
CA MET A 33 -4.43 4.17 8.76
C MET A 33 -4.38 2.63 8.83
N ILE A 34 -4.09 1.97 7.71
CA ILE A 34 -4.12 0.51 7.57
C ILE A 34 -2.72 -0.03 7.25
N PHE A 35 -1.95 0.68 6.42
CA PHE A 35 -0.66 0.25 5.93
C PHE A 35 0.48 1.10 6.49
N ASN A 36 1.59 0.47 6.83
CA ASN A 36 2.84 1.16 7.09
C ASN A 36 3.43 1.67 5.77
N THR A 37 4.03 2.86 5.81
CA THR A 37 4.66 3.46 4.64
C THR A 37 6.16 3.56 4.89
N GLU A 38 6.93 2.94 4.00
CA GLU A 38 8.39 2.95 4.03
C GLU A 38 8.93 3.53 2.72
N SER A 39 10.17 3.99 2.73
CA SER A 39 10.86 4.46 1.55
C SER A 39 11.82 3.39 1.04
N SER A 40 11.88 3.21 -0.28
CA SER A 40 12.79 2.29 -0.93
C SER A 40 13.54 2.98 -2.07
N ASP A 41 14.77 2.57 -2.29
CA ASP A 41 15.63 2.97 -3.40
C ASP A 41 15.88 1.82 -4.41
N ARG A 42 15.17 0.70 -4.24
CA ARG A 42 15.31 -0.52 -5.03
C ARG A 42 14.14 -0.71 -5.99
N ALA A 43 14.28 -1.66 -6.91
CA ALA A 43 13.21 -2.04 -7.83
C ALA A 43 12.13 -2.93 -7.17
N TYR A 44 12.49 -3.61 -6.10
CA TYR A 44 11.62 -4.47 -5.29
C TYR A 44 12.16 -4.58 -3.86
N GLU A 45 11.30 -4.89 -2.91
CA GLU A 45 11.67 -5.26 -1.54
C GLU A 45 11.24 -6.70 -1.26
N GLU A 46 12.00 -7.37 -0.40
CA GLU A 46 11.72 -8.74 0.02
C GLU A 46 11.66 -8.81 1.54
N GLU A 47 10.61 -9.42 2.05
CA GLU A 47 10.45 -9.73 3.46
C GLU A 47 10.41 -11.24 3.66
N VAL A 48 11.25 -11.72 4.57
CA VAL A 48 11.33 -13.13 4.91
C VAL A 48 10.56 -13.38 6.20
N MET A 49 9.62 -14.30 6.16
CA MET A 49 8.94 -14.75 7.37
C MET A 49 9.88 -15.62 8.19
N LEU A 50 10.08 -15.24 9.45
CA LEU A 50 10.87 -16.02 10.41
C LEU A 50 9.94 -16.76 11.34
N SER A 51 10.20 -18.06 11.59
CA SER A 51 9.54 -18.76 12.66
C SER A 51 9.97 -18.12 13.99
N GLY A 52 9.04 -17.91 14.89
CA GLY A 52 9.38 -17.56 16.27
C GLY A 52 10.15 -18.67 16.99
N PHE A 53 10.43 -18.44 18.26
CA PHE A 53 10.90 -19.48 19.17
C PHE A 53 9.68 -20.17 19.81
N GLY A 54 9.84 -21.46 20.16
CA GLY A 54 8.85 -22.19 20.94
C GLY A 54 8.75 -21.68 22.39
N GLU A 55 7.91 -22.34 23.19
CA GLU A 55 7.74 -21.99 24.60
C GLU A 55 9.05 -22.15 25.39
N ALA A 56 9.36 -21.12 26.19
CA ALA A 56 10.53 -21.17 27.07
C ALA A 56 10.32 -22.17 28.20
N ALA A 57 11.23 -23.11 28.35
CA ALA A 57 11.16 -24.12 29.40
C ALA A 57 11.62 -23.55 30.76
N VAL A 58 10.98 -24.02 31.84
CA VAL A 58 11.44 -23.71 33.19
C VAL A 58 12.80 -24.38 33.43
N LYS A 59 13.79 -23.55 33.81
CA LYS A 59 15.15 -24.00 34.10
C LYS A 59 15.28 -24.33 35.61
N GLY A 60 15.65 -25.56 35.94
CA GLY A 60 16.05 -25.91 37.30
C GLY A 60 17.42 -25.36 37.69
N GLU A 61 17.68 -25.22 39.00
CA GLU A 61 18.99 -24.82 39.51
C GLU A 61 20.08 -25.77 39.06
N GLY A 62 21.16 -25.25 38.49
CA GLY A 62 22.29 -26.04 37.94
C GLY A 62 22.04 -26.69 36.57
N ALA A 63 20.83 -26.61 36.01
CA ALA A 63 20.54 -27.16 34.69
C ALA A 63 21.06 -26.24 33.55
N ALA A 64 21.39 -26.84 32.41
CA ALA A 64 21.77 -26.08 31.20
C ALA A 64 20.54 -25.36 30.61
N VAL A 65 20.78 -24.25 29.91
CA VAL A 65 19.74 -23.54 29.13
C VAL A 65 19.39 -24.39 27.91
N LYS A 66 18.10 -24.52 27.60
CA LYS A 66 17.63 -25.13 26.36
C LYS A 66 17.85 -24.13 25.19
N TYR A 67 18.46 -24.59 24.15
CA TYR A 67 18.57 -23.85 22.90
C TYR A 67 17.39 -24.19 22.01
N ASP A 68 16.85 -23.17 21.33
CA ASP A 68 15.83 -23.34 20.31
C ASP A 68 16.34 -22.83 18.97
N THR A 69 15.71 -23.22 17.88
CA THR A 69 16.12 -22.87 16.51
C THR A 69 15.01 -22.10 15.82
N ALA A 70 15.34 -20.96 15.25
CA ALA A 70 14.47 -20.24 14.33
C ALA A 70 14.76 -20.69 12.87
N GLN A 71 13.72 -20.73 12.04
CA GLN A 71 13.83 -21.08 10.63
C GLN A 71 13.21 -19.98 9.77
N GLU A 72 13.81 -19.77 8.59
CA GLU A 72 13.19 -18.97 7.53
C GLU A 72 12.17 -19.83 6.80
N THR A 73 11.00 -19.23 6.46
CA THR A 73 9.92 -19.93 5.78
C THR A 73 9.76 -19.44 4.35
N TRP A 74 8.82 -18.58 4.13
CA TRP A 74 8.53 -18.02 2.82
C TRP A 74 8.99 -16.57 2.73
N THR A 75 9.19 -16.11 1.50
CA THR A 75 9.61 -14.75 1.19
C THR A 75 8.53 -14.04 0.42
N ALA A 76 8.05 -12.92 0.93
CA ALA A 76 7.17 -12.03 0.19
C ALA A 76 8.00 -11.01 -0.60
N ARG A 77 7.72 -10.87 -1.90
CA ARG A 77 8.36 -9.89 -2.77
C ARG A 77 7.36 -8.81 -3.18
N TYR A 78 7.70 -7.57 -2.91
CA TYR A 78 6.94 -6.37 -3.28
C TYR A 78 7.65 -5.67 -4.43
N THR A 79 7.06 -5.73 -5.62
CA THR A 79 7.61 -5.07 -6.82
C THR A 79 6.98 -3.69 -6.96
N HIS A 80 7.83 -2.68 -7.18
CA HIS A 80 7.37 -1.31 -7.33
C HIS A 80 6.77 -1.05 -8.71
N ASP A 81 5.60 -0.42 -8.73
CA ASP A 81 4.93 0.05 -9.94
C ASP A 81 5.14 1.56 -10.13
N THR A 82 5.45 1.96 -11.36
CA THR A 82 5.51 3.37 -11.71
C THR A 82 4.12 3.86 -12.14
N VAL A 83 3.61 4.86 -11.44
CA VAL A 83 2.37 5.54 -11.82
C VAL A 83 2.71 6.88 -12.45
N ALA A 84 2.25 7.11 -13.66
CA ALA A 84 2.49 8.35 -14.39
C ALA A 84 1.23 8.80 -15.12
N LEU A 85 0.99 10.11 -15.13
CA LEU A 85 -0.06 10.75 -15.90
C LEU A 85 0.45 12.12 -16.34
N ALA A 86 0.16 12.52 -17.55
CA ALA A 86 0.57 13.81 -18.10
C ALA A 86 -0.57 14.47 -18.88
N PHE A 87 -0.52 15.78 -18.99
CA PHE A 87 -1.35 16.53 -19.92
C PHE A 87 -0.46 17.46 -20.76
N SER A 88 -0.95 17.83 -21.94
CA SER A 88 -0.29 18.80 -22.82
C SER A 88 -1.22 19.96 -23.12
N LEU A 89 -0.65 21.14 -23.28
CA LEU A 89 -1.33 22.34 -23.76
C LEU A 89 -0.83 22.63 -25.16
N THR A 90 -1.74 22.96 -26.08
CA THR A 90 -1.38 23.33 -27.43
C THR A 90 -0.87 24.77 -27.47
N GLU A 91 -0.07 25.09 -28.49
CA GLU A 91 0.49 26.42 -28.69
C GLU A 91 -0.62 27.44 -28.96
N GLU A 92 -1.68 27.05 -29.69
CA GLU A 92 -2.84 27.90 -29.95
C GLU A 92 -3.58 28.26 -28.63
N ALA A 93 -3.75 27.33 -27.71
CA ALA A 93 -4.36 27.62 -26.41
C ALA A 93 -3.52 28.60 -25.57
N MET A 94 -2.20 28.55 -25.74
CA MET A 94 -1.29 29.50 -25.11
C MET A 94 -1.35 30.91 -25.77
N GLU A 95 -1.56 30.97 -27.09
CA GLU A 95 -1.70 32.24 -27.83
C GLU A 95 -3.00 32.96 -27.48
N ASP A 96 -4.09 32.25 -27.28
CA ASP A 96 -5.41 32.78 -26.91
C ASP A 96 -5.51 33.20 -25.43
N ASN A 97 -4.41 33.18 -24.69
CA ASN A 97 -4.31 33.59 -23.28
C ASN A 97 -5.23 32.83 -22.33
N LEU A 98 -5.65 31.61 -22.71
CA LEU A 98 -6.49 30.73 -21.90
C LEU A 98 -5.67 29.82 -20.97
N TYR A 99 -4.35 29.82 -21.11
CA TYR A 99 -3.46 28.86 -20.45
C TYR A 99 -3.36 29.03 -18.93
N ASP A 100 -3.47 30.25 -18.42
CA ASP A 100 -3.23 30.56 -17.00
C ASP A 100 -4.26 29.85 -16.09
N THR A 101 -5.53 30.05 -16.38
CA THR A 101 -6.62 29.43 -15.62
C THR A 101 -6.74 27.94 -15.94
N LEU A 102 -6.54 27.56 -17.19
CA LEU A 102 -6.72 26.20 -17.66
C LEU A 102 -5.60 25.28 -17.16
N SER A 103 -4.34 25.72 -17.24
CA SER A 103 -3.18 24.96 -16.75
C SER A 103 -3.24 24.74 -15.24
N ALA A 104 -3.63 25.76 -14.47
CA ALA A 104 -3.80 25.63 -13.03
C ALA A 104 -4.91 24.62 -12.67
N ARG A 105 -6.03 24.63 -13.40
CA ARG A 105 -7.14 23.66 -13.19
C ARG A 105 -6.70 22.22 -13.52
N TYR A 106 -6.01 22.01 -14.63
CA TYR A 106 -5.52 20.69 -15.02
C TYR A 106 -4.40 20.19 -14.10
N THR A 107 -3.54 21.06 -13.60
CA THR A 107 -2.52 20.70 -12.62
C THR A 107 -3.14 20.21 -11.31
N ARG A 108 -4.18 20.90 -10.82
CA ARG A 108 -4.93 20.41 -9.64
C ARG A 108 -5.65 19.08 -9.90
N ALA A 109 -6.26 18.94 -11.08
CA ALA A 109 -6.90 17.68 -11.47
C ALA A 109 -5.90 16.53 -11.57
N LEU A 110 -4.70 16.79 -12.08
CA LEU A 110 -3.60 15.83 -12.14
C LEU A 110 -3.18 15.41 -10.74
N ALA A 111 -2.93 16.35 -9.84
CA ALA A 111 -2.55 16.07 -8.46
C ALA A 111 -3.59 15.20 -7.74
N ARG A 112 -4.87 15.55 -7.89
CA ARG A 112 -5.99 14.76 -7.34
C ARG A 112 -6.04 13.36 -7.91
N SER A 113 -5.89 13.21 -9.23
CA SER A 113 -5.90 11.90 -9.89
C SER A 113 -4.76 11.01 -9.41
N MET A 114 -3.56 11.55 -9.24
CA MET A 114 -2.40 10.83 -8.74
C MET A 114 -2.61 10.36 -7.30
N GLN A 115 -3.12 11.25 -6.43
CA GLN A 115 -3.42 10.91 -5.04
C GLN A 115 -4.52 9.84 -4.95
N GLN A 116 -5.59 9.99 -5.74
CA GLN A 116 -6.66 8.99 -5.80
C GLN A 116 -6.16 7.62 -6.28
N THR A 117 -5.27 7.58 -7.28
CA THR A 117 -4.68 6.33 -7.75
C THR A 117 -3.91 5.61 -6.64
N LYS A 118 -3.18 6.36 -5.81
CA LYS A 118 -2.48 5.82 -4.64
C LYS A 118 -3.45 5.15 -3.66
N GLN A 119 -4.54 5.83 -3.34
CA GLN A 119 -5.58 5.29 -2.43
C GLN A 119 -6.27 4.06 -3.02
N ILE A 120 -6.61 4.09 -4.31
CA ILE A 120 -7.23 2.94 -4.99
C ILE A 120 -6.31 1.73 -5.00
N LYS A 121 -5.00 1.92 -5.27
CA LYS A 121 -4.02 0.82 -5.22
C LYS A 121 -3.94 0.21 -3.82
N ALA A 122 -3.93 1.02 -2.79
CA ALA A 122 -3.94 0.54 -1.41
C ALA A 122 -5.23 -0.21 -1.07
N ALA A 123 -6.40 0.34 -1.42
CA ALA A 123 -7.69 -0.32 -1.20
C ALA A 123 -7.82 -1.65 -1.95
N ASN A 124 -7.21 -1.77 -3.13
CA ASN A 124 -7.26 -2.98 -3.93
C ASN A 124 -6.55 -4.18 -3.27
N VAL A 125 -5.64 -3.97 -2.35
CA VAL A 125 -5.05 -5.06 -1.55
C VAL A 125 -6.15 -5.78 -0.76
N LEU A 126 -7.03 -5.03 -0.10
CA LEU A 126 -8.15 -5.59 0.66
C LEU A 126 -9.28 -6.08 -0.26
N ASN A 127 -9.61 -5.31 -1.31
CA ASN A 127 -10.68 -5.69 -2.26
C ASN A 127 -10.38 -7.01 -2.98
N ASN A 128 -9.11 -7.31 -3.22
CA ASN A 128 -8.67 -8.56 -3.85
C ASN A 128 -8.26 -9.62 -2.82
N GLY A 129 -8.46 -9.38 -1.54
CA GLY A 129 -7.99 -10.21 -0.44
C GLY A 129 -8.51 -11.66 -0.44
N PHE A 130 -9.65 -11.91 -1.08
CA PHE A 130 -10.22 -13.27 -1.24
C PHE A 130 -9.89 -13.89 -2.60
N SER A 131 -9.04 -13.27 -3.39
CA SER A 131 -8.75 -13.72 -4.75
C SER A 131 -7.40 -14.44 -4.82
N SER A 132 -7.41 -15.72 -5.17
CA SER A 132 -6.21 -16.52 -5.40
C SER A 132 -5.30 -16.01 -6.53
N SER A 133 -5.77 -15.02 -7.32
CA SER A 133 -4.94 -14.34 -8.32
C SER A 133 -3.96 -13.33 -7.72
N TYR A 134 -4.10 -13.01 -6.44
CA TYR A 134 -3.24 -12.06 -5.70
C TYR A 134 -2.66 -12.74 -4.46
N PRO A 135 -1.79 -13.75 -4.64
CA PRO A 135 -1.24 -14.51 -3.53
C PRO A 135 -0.26 -13.67 -2.70
N GLY A 136 -0.24 -13.94 -1.40
CA GLY A 136 0.76 -13.45 -0.47
C GLY A 136 2.09 -14.21 -0.57
N GLY A 137 2.98 -13.98 0.41
CA GLY A 137 4.28 -14.65 0.44
C GLY A 137 4.23 -16.16 0.68
N ASP A 138 3.18 -16.64 1.33
CA ASP A 138 2.88 -18.07 1.55
C ASP A 138 2.18 -18.74 0.37
N GLY A 139 1.90 -17.99 -0.70
CA GLY A 139 1.21 -18.47 -1.90
C GLY A 139 -0.31 -18.54 -1.76
N LYS A 140 -0.88 -18.06 -0.64
CA LYS A 140 -2.32 -17.98 -0.41
C LYS A 140 -2.83 -16.55 -0.57
N GLU A 141 -4.13 -16.37 -0.79
CA GLU A 141 -4.79 -15.08 -0.75
C GLU A 141 -4.69 -14.43 0.63
N LEU A 142 -4.91 -13.13 0.73
CA LEU A 142 -4.80 -12.39 1.99
C LEU A 142 -5.75 -12.92 3.08
N PHE A 143 -6.96 -13.33 2.68
CA PHE A 143 -7.93 -13.98 3.55
C PHE A 143 -8.13 -15.42 3.08
N ALA A 144 -7.68 -16.36 3.89
CA ALA A 144 -7.73 -17.79 3.59
C ALA A 144 -7.93 -18.62 4.87
N THR A 145 -8.35 -19.87 4.68
CA THR A 145 -8.57 -20.82 5.77
C THR A 145 -7.35 -21.73 6.02
N ASP A 146 -6.30 -21.59 5.19
CA ASP A 146 -5.19 -22.55 5.13
C ASP A 146 -3.82 -21.86 4.96
N HIS A 147 -3.59 -20.74 5.68
CA HIS A 147 -2.28 -20.12 5.76
C HIS A 147 -1.27 -21.04 6.43
N THR A 148 -0.19 -21.32 5.76
CA THR A 148 0.82 -22.27 6.25
C THR A 148 1.59 -21.68 7.45
N SER A 149 1.55 -22.38 8.59
CA SER A 149 2.40 -22.10 9.75
C SER A 149 3.37 -23.23 9.99
N ILE A 150 4.57 -22.94 10.50
CA ILE A 150 5.59 -23.95 10.79
C ILE A 150 5.25 -24.73 12.06
N THR A 151 4.64 -24.08 13.03
CA THR A 151 4.52 -24.61 14.41
C THR A 151 3.11 -25.00 14.78
N ALA A 152 2.09 -24.41 14.19
CA ALA A 152 0.70 -24.52 14.62
C ALA A 152 -0.24 -25.22 13.61
N GLY A 153 0.29 -25.74 12.50
CA GLY A 153 -0.56 -26.21 11.39
C GLY A 153 -1.12 -25.03 10.58
N ASP A 154 -2.15 -25.28 9.79
CA ASP A 154 -2.75 -24.23 8.98
C ASP A 154 -3.54 -23.24 9.85
N LEU A 155 -3.29 -21.94 9.65
CA LEU A 155 -3.99 -20.85 10.31
C LEU A 155 -5.07 -20.31 9.40
N LYS A 156 -6.20 -19.91 9.97
CA LYS A 156 -7.28 -19.26 9.22
C LYS A 156 -7.47 -17.84 9.71
N ASN A 157 -7.69 -16.91 8.79
CA ASN A 157 -8.03 -15.52 9.08
C ASN A 157 -9.35 -15.09 8.42
N GLU A 158 -10.16 -16.06 8.00
CA GLU A 158 -11.51 -15.84 7.52
C GLU A 158 -12.51 -16.74 8.25
N LEU A 159 -13.79 -16.39 8.20
CA LEU A 159 -14.86 -17.21 8.74
C LEU A 159 -14.95 -18.51 7.93
N SER A 160 -15.04 -19.65 8.62
CA SER A 160 -15.19 -20.97 7.97
C SER A 160 -16.48 -21.08 7.15
N THR A 161 -17.47 -20.27 7.44
CA THR A 161 -18.71 -20.14 6.67
C THR A 161 -18.95 -18.66 6.39
N ALA A 162 -18.94 -18.28 5.12
CA ALA A 162 -19.25 -16.91 4.72
C ALA A 162 -20.66 -16.52 5.22
N ALA A 163 -20.76 -15.33 5.80
CA ALA A 163 -22.00 -14.80 6.32
C ALA A 163 -22.09 -13.30 6.07
N ASP A 164 -23.30 -12.81 5.82
CA ASP A 164 -23.56 -11.37 5.76
C ASP A 164 -23.28 -10.71 7.11
N LEU A 165 -22.94 -9.42 7.08
CA LEU A 165 -22.68 -8.65 8.30
C LEU A 165 -23.99 -8.49 9.10
N ASN A 166 -24.06 -9.16 10.22
CA ASN A 166 -25.16 -9.08 11.17
C ASN A 166 -24.63 -9.30 12.60
N GLU A 167 -25.48 -9.15 13.61
CA GLU A 167 -25.11 -9.28 15.02
C GLU A 167 -24.43 -10.64 15.31
N THR A 168 -25.04 -11.73 14.85
CA THR A 168 -24.53 -13.09 15.08
C THR A 168 -23.18 -13.32 14.42
N SER A 169 -22.99 -12.84 13.18
CA SER A 169 -21.71 -13.00 12.47
C SER A 169 -20.59 -12.15 13.09
N MET A 170 -20.93 -10.99 13.64
CA MET A 170 -19.97 -10.16 14.39
C MET A 170 -19.58 -10.81 15.73
N GLU A 171 -20.54 -11.36 16.47
CA GLU A 171 -20.26 -12.11 17.70
C GLU A 171 -19.34 -13.30 17.41
N GLN A 172 -19.62 -14.05 16.35
CA GLN A 172 -18.78 -15.19 15.97
C GLN A 172 -17.37 -14.75 15.59
N ALA A 173 -17.22 -13.66 14.83
CA ALA A 173 -15.92 -13.12 14.48
C ALA A 173 -15.11 -12.69 15.73
N LEU A 174 -15.76 -12.07 16.72
CA LEU A 174 -15.10 -11.70 17.97
C LEU A 174 -14.67 -12.93 18.78
N ILE A 175 -15.48 -13.99 18.79
CA ILE A 175 -15.15 -15.26 19.45
C ILE A 175 -13.94 -15.90 18.75
N ASP A 176 -13.94 -15.93 17.43
CA ASP A 176 -12.85 -16.52 16.65
C ASP A 176 -11.53 -15.74 16.88
N ILE A 177 -11.57 -14.40 16.93
CA ILE A 177 -10.40 -13.56 17.23
C ILE A 177 -9.91 -13.78 18.68
N ALA A 178 -10.81 -13.94 19.63
CA ALA A 178 -10.44 -14.13 21.03
C ALA A 178 -9.95 -15.56 21.35
N GLY A 179 -10.22 -16.51 20.48
CA GLY A 179 -9.82 -17.90 20.60
C GLY A 179 -8.46 -18.25 19.98
N PHE A 180 -7.79 -17.26 19.41
CA PHE A 180 -6.41 -17.38 18.88
C PHE A 180 -5.37 -17.29 19.97
#